data_3e68b82c0b5525c105d779f7fe0fdbf2
#
_entry.id   3e68b82c0b5525c105d779f7fe0fdbf2
#
_cell.length_a   1.000
_cell.length_b   1.000
_cell.length_c   1.000
_cell.angle_alpha   90.00
_cell.angle_beta   90.00
_cell.angle_gamma   90.00
#
_symmetry.space_group_name_H-M   'P 1'
#
loop_
_entity.id
_entity.type
_entity.pdbx_description
1 polymer ?
#
loop_
_entity_poly.entity_id
_entity_poly.type
_entity_poly.pdbx_seq_one_letter_code
_entity_poly.pdbx_strand_id
1 'polypeptide(L)'
;MAVWGPFGLLSVFSILGTDYKKCDMVTYQTKNDQDLFSKINFLYANAAASVKTGIGVKSEGELIITGTKGYIYVPSPWWKTDYFEVRYEDFTQNRRYFYKLEGEGLRYEIAAFSRAIQNGVNTGCMDEKITASISSVMEQFYDKECPNHDFIS
;
A
#
# COMPACT_ATOMS: atom_id res chain seq x y z
N MET A 1 5.74 -6.17 -9.88
CA MET A 1 4.56 -6.20 -9.00
C MET A 1 4.70 -7.18 -7.83
N ALA A 2 5.16 -8.42 -8.05
CA ALA A 2 5.17 -9.51 -7.07
C ALA A 2 5.80 -9.20 -5.70
N VAL A 3 6.89 -8.45 -5.66
CA VAL A 3 7.63 -8.22 -4.40
C VAL A 3 7.08 -7.05 -3.59
N TRP A 4 6.79 -5.92 -4.23
CA TRP A 4 6.45 -4.67 -3.54
C TRP A 4 4.97 -4.30 -3.61
N GLY A 5 4.22 -4.89 -4.55
CA GLY A 5 2.79 -4.62 -4.73
C GLY A 5 1.96 -4.87 -3.47
N PRO A 6 2.09 -6.02 -2.80
CA PRO A 6 1.30 -6.35 -1.62
C PRO A 6 1.39 -5.32 -0.49
N PHE A 7 2.54 -4.68 -0.28
CA PHE A 7 2.70 -3.65 0.76
C PHE A 7 1.86 -2.41 0.48
N GLY A 8 1.86 -1.92 -0.76
CA GLY A 8 1.02 -0.79 -1.15
C GLY A 8 -0.46 -1.12 -1.10
N LEU A 9 -0.85 -2.33 -1.54
CA LEU A 9 -2.23 -2.81 -1.48
C LEU A 9 -2.72 -2.94 -0.03
N LEU A 10 -1.87 -3.47 0.86
CA LEU A 10 -2.17 -3.57 2.28
C LEU A 10 -2.49 -2.19 2.87
N SER A 11 -1.70 -1.16 2.54
CA SER A 11 -1.94 0.20 3.02
C SER A 11 -3.28 0.75 2.53
N VAL A 12 -3.60 0.59 1.25
CA VAL A 12 -4.88 1.04 0.67
C VAL A 12 -6.05 0.34 1.34
N PHE A 13 -6.02 -0.98 1.43
CA PHE A 13 -7.13 -1.76 1.98
C PHE A 13 -7.29 -1.59 3.49
N SER A 14 -6.20 -1.34 4.22
CA SER A 14 -6.27 -1.03 5.65
C SER A 14 -6.91 0.33 5.93
N ILE A 15 -6.78 1.30 5.02
CA ILE A 15 -7.28 2.67 5.20
C ILE A 15 -8.67 2.83 4.61
N LEU A 16 -8.90 2.33 3.39
CA LEU A 16 -10.13 2.55 2.62
C LEU A 16 -11.06 1.34 2.56
N GLY A 17 -10.59 0.18 3.06
CA GLY A 17 -11.31 -1.08 2.92
C GLY A 17 -11.15 -1.71 1.54
N THR A 18 -11.83 -2.85 1.34
CA THR A 18 -11.72 -3.66 0.12
C THR A 18 -12.86 -3.46 -0.88
N ASP A 19 -13.85 -2.61 -0.56
CA ASP A 19 -15.10 -2.43 -1.34
C ASP A 19 -14.94 -1.36 -2.44
N TYR A 20 -13.82 -1.41 -3.19
CA TYR A 20 -13.61 -0.53 -4.34
C TYR A 20 -14.59 -0.85 -5.48
N LYS A 21 -14.93 0.17 -6.27
CA LYS A 21 -15.88 0.06 -7.42
C LYS A 21 -15.17 -0.28 -8.71
N LYS A 22 -13.91 0.17 -8.84
CA LYS A 22 -13.11 -0.02 -10.05
C LYS A 22 -11.64 -0.11 -9.69
N CYS A 23 -10.93 -0.98 -10.40
CA CYS A 23 -9.48 -1.11 -10.38
C CYS A 23 -8.96 -0.96 -11.81
N ASP A 24 -8.00 -0.07 -12.01
CA ASP A 24 -7.28 0.07 -13.28
C ASP A 24 -5.78 -0.14 -13.02
N MET A 25 -5.11 -0.84 -13.93
CA MET A 25 -3.68 -1.08 -13.83
C MET A 25 -2.96 -0.60 -15.09
N VAL A 26 -1.77 -0.02 -14.87
CA VAL A 26 -0.85 0.35 -15.95
C VAL A 26 0.50 -0.26 -15.63
N THR A 27 1.06 -0.99 -16.56
CA THR A 27 2.33 -1.69 -16.37
C THR A 27 3.27 -1.42 -17.54
N TYR A 28 4.54 -1.18 -17.20
CA TYR A 28 5.64 -1.16 -18.14
C TYR A 28 6.48 -2.41 -17.93
N GLN A 29 6.58 -3.24 -18.96
CA GLN A 29 7.29 -4.51 -18.93
C GLN A 29 8.47 -4.53 -19.89
N THR A 30 9.47 -5.36 -19.58
CA THR A 30 10.53 -5.70 -20.54
C THR A 30 10.02 -6.70 -21.58
N LYS A 31 10.83 -6.91 -22.63
CA LYS A 31 10.57 -7.96 -23.64
C LYS A 31 10.47 -9.38 -23.06
N ASN A 32 10.94 -9.57 -21.83
CA ASN A 32 10.90 -10.86 -21.11
C ASN A 32 9.78 -10.89 -20.03
N ASP A 33 8.74 -10.08 -20.17
CA ASP A 33 7.61 -9.97 -19.25
C ASP A 33 7.99 -9.60 -17.79
N GLN A 34 9.12 -8.93 -17.58
CA GLN A 34 9.49 -8.43 -16.26
C GLN A 34 8.88 -7.06 -16.02
N ASP A 35 8.17 -6.90 -14.92
CA ASP A 35 7.57 -5.63 -14.52
C ASP A 35 8.64 -4.64 -14.07
N LEU A 36 8.91 -3.63 -14.87
CA LEU A 36 9.81 -2.54 -14.51
C LEU A 36 9.10 -1.48 -13.66
N PHE A 37 7.84 -1.21 -13.97
CA PHE A 37 7.00 -0.26 -13.26
C PHE A 37 5.53 -0.67 -13.38
N SER A 38 4.78 -0.57 -12.29
CA SER A 38 3.34 -0.79 -12.28
C SER A 38 2.66 0.28 -11.44
N LYS A 39 1.52 0.74 -11.91
CA LYS A 39 0.64 1.65 -11.19
C LYS A 39 -0.76 1.08 -11.17
N ILE A 40 -1.34 0.99 -9.98
CA ILE A 40 -2.71 0.53 -9.76
C ILE A 40 -3.52 1.69 -9.21
N ASN A 41 -4.69 1.93 -9.78
CA ASN A 41 -5.63 2.94 -9.31
C ASN A 41 -6.91 2.27 -8.84
N PHE A 42 -7.41 2.67 -7.69
CA PHE A 42 -8.66 2.22 -7.11
C PHE A 42 -9.64 3.38 -7.03
N LEU A 43 -10.86 3.16 -7.47
CA LEU A 43 -11.98 4.08 -7.31
C LEU A 43 -12.96 3.50 -6.30
N TYR A 44 -13.24 4.25 -5.25
CA TYR A 44 -14.27 3.98 -4.26
C TYR A 44 -15.47 4.89 -4.46
N ALA A 45 -16.54 4.71 -3.70
CA ALA A 45 -17.73 5.57 -3.78
C ALA A 45 -17.43 7.04 -3.44
N ASN A 46 -16.50 7.28 -2.52
CA ASN A 46 -16.16 8.61 -1.98
C ASN A 46 -14.65 8.84 -1.85
N ALA A 47 -13.82 8.00 -2.42
CA ALA A 47 -12.37 8.09 -2.35
C ALA A 47 -11.72 7.51 -3.60
N ALA A 48 -10.45 7.82 -3.79
CA ALA A 48 -9.58 7.17 -4.76
C ALA A 48 -8.21 6.90 -4.14
N ALA A 49 -7.55 5.84 -4.59
CA ALA A 49 -6.20 5.52 -4.21
C ALA A 49 -5.35 5.14 -5.41
N SER A 50 -4.04 5.33 -5.28
CA SER A 50 -3.07 4.97 -6.30
C SER A 50 -1.86 4.33 -5.65
N VAL A 51 -1.50 3.14 -6.10
CA VAL A 51 -0.27 2.44 -5.70
C VAL A 51 0.66 2.41 -6.89
N LYS A 52 1.90 2.82 -6.69
CA LYS A 52 2.97 2.68 -7.70
C LYS A 52 4.11 1.85 -7.13
N THR A 53 4.65 0.96 -7.94
CA THR A 53 5.78 0.10 -7.59
C THR A 53 6.62 -0.16 -8.82
N GLY A 54 7.93 -0.32 -8.65
CA GLY A 54 8.81 -0.64 -9.76
C GLY A 54 10.25 -0.85 -9.33
N ILE A 55 10.94 -1.67 -10.09
CA ILE A 55 12.37 -1.94 -9.95
C ILE A 55 13.20 -1.22 -11.02
N GLY A 56 12.57 -0.81 -12.11
CA GLY A 56 13.18 -0.12 -13.24
C GLY A 56 13.11 1.40 -13.17
N VAL A 57 12.50 1.95 -12.11
CA VAL A 57 12.33 3.39 -11.92
C VAL A 57 12.73 3.81 -10.51
N LYS A 58 13.28 5.00 -10.39
CA LYS A 58 13.48 5.65 -9.10
C LYS A 58 12.28 6.55 -8.80
N SER A 59 11.63 6.34 -7.68
CA SER A 59 10.60 7.25 -7.17
C SER A 59 10.75 7.43 -5.67
N GLU A 60 10.17 8.49 -5.14
CA GLU A 60 10.06 8.69 -3.69
C GLU A 60 9.13 7.63 -3.11
N GLY A 61 9.53 7.04 -1.98
CA GLY A 61 8.75 6.00 -1.29
C GLY A 61 7.96 6.58 -0.12
N GLU A 62 7.22 7.67 -0.35
CA GLU A 62 6.31 8.29 0.61
C GLU A 62 4.92 7.69 0.56
N LEU A 63 4.16 7.85 1.65
CA LEU A 63 2.72 7.61 1.68
C LEU A 63 2.00 8.92 2.03
N ILE A 64 1.03 9.29 1.20
CA ILE A 64 0.21 10.48 1.38
C ILE A 64 -1.26 10.06 1.47
N ILE A 65 -1.94 10.49 2.54
CA ILE A 65 -3.37 10.27 2.75
C ILE A 65 -4.05 11.62 2.78
N THR A 66 -4.73 11.97 1.70
CA THR A 66 -5.37 13.27 1.52
C THR A 66 -6.80 13.24 2.05
N GLY A 67 -7.16 14.25 2.84
CA GLY A 67 -8.52 14.49 3.35
C GLY A 67 -8.99 15.91 3.05
N THR A 68 -10.24 16.20 3.40
CA THR A 68 -10.88 17.50 3.13
C THR A 68 -10.39 18.65 4.03
N LYS A 69 -9.74 18.34 5.15
CA LYS A 69 -9.26 19.34 6.13
C LYS A 69 -7.75 19.37 6.27
N GLY A 70 -7.05 18.48 5.56
CA GLY A 70 -5.61 18.33 5.64
C GLY A 70 -5.18 17.00 5.08
N TYR A 71 -3.93 16.66 5.23
CA TYR A 71 -3.38 15.39 4.76
C TYR A 71 -2.36 14.83 5.75
N ILE A 72 -2.18 13.51 5.70
CA ILE A 72 -1.12 12.81 6.42
C ILE A 72 0.03 12.58 5.44
N TYR A 73 1.22 12.97 5.84
CA TYR A 73 2.46 12.74 5.12
C TYR A 73 3.35 11.78 5.90
N VAL A 74 3.66 10.65 5.30
CA VAL A 74 4.58 9.64 5.83
C VAL A 74 5.83 9.66 4.94
N PRO A 75 6.99 10.12 5.43
CA PRO A 75 8.18 10.25 4.60
C PRO A 75 8.77 8.92 4.18
N SER A 76 9.58 8.98 3.12
CA SER A 76 10.34 7.85 2.58
C SER A 76 11.42 7.37 3.56
N PRO A 77 11.59 6.04 3.70
CA PRO A 77 10.72 4.97 3.22
C PRO A 77 9.52 4.79 4.14
N TRP A 78 8.31 4.94 3.61
CA TRP A 78 7.08 4.98 4.41
C TRP A 78 6.87 3.75 5.31
N TRP A 79 7.39 2.60 4.91
CA TRP A 79 7.28 1.33 5.67
C TRP A 79 8.30 1.20 6.81
N LYS A 80 9.23 2.15 6.94
CA LYS A 80 10.31 2.12 7.95
C LYS A 80 10.63 3.52 8.51
N THR A 81 9.67 4.43 8.46
CA THR A 81 9.86 5.79 9.01
C THR A 81 9.62 5.80 10.52
N ASP A 82 10.27 6.74 11.20
CA ASP A 82 10.11 6.95 12.64
C ASP A 82 9.00 7.97 12.97
N TYR A 83 8.42 8.62 11.98
CA TYR A 83 7.39 9.64 12.20
C TYR A 83 6.46 9.80 11.01
N PHE A 84 5.31 10.42 11.27
CA PHE A 84 4.44 10.97 10.25
C PHE A 84 3.94 12.36 10.67
N GLU A 85 3.45 13.12 9.73
CA GLU A 85 2.92 14.47 9.94
C GLU A 85 1.46 14.54 9.52
N VAL A 86 0.67 15.22 10.35
CA VAL A 86 -0.67 15.68 9.96
C VAL A 86 -0.53 17.15 9.61
N ARG A 87 -0.80 17.48 8.37
CA ARG A 87 -0.64 18.82 7.81
C ARG A 87 -2.00 19.40 7.44
N TYR A 88 -2.27 20.58 7.96
CA TYR A 88 -3.49 21.32 7.73
C TYR A 88 -3.24 22.51 6.80
N GLU A 89 -4.31 23.13 6.29
CA GLU A 89 -4.22 24.36 5.51
C GLU A 89 -3.57 25.49 6.35
N ASP A 90 -3.99 25.63 7.60
CA ASP A 90 -3.28 26.44 8.59
C ASP A 90 -2.06 25.65 9.11
N PHE A 91 -0.88 25.97 8.61
CA PHE A 91 0.37 25.30 8.96
C PHE A 91 0.74 25.40 10.46
N THR A 92 0.17 26.34 11.21
CA THR A 92 0.40 26.46 12.66
C THR A 92 -0.22 25.31 13.44
N GLN A 93 -1.19 24.63 12.84
CA GLN A 93 -1.85 23.45 13.40
C GLN A 93 -1.16 22.13 13.04
N ASN A 94 -0.11 22.15 12.22
CA ASN A 94 0.61 20.97 11.83
C ASN A 94 1.18 20.24 13.04
N ARG A 95 1.07 18.91 13.01
CA ARG A 95 1.53 18.05 14.09
C ARG A 95 2.37 16.92 13.54
N ARG A 96 3.47 16.61 14.25
CA ARG A 96 4.33 15.47 13.96
C ARG A 96 4.17 14.44 15.07
N TYR A 97 4.00 13.19 14.67
CA TYR A 97 3.87 12.05 15.58
C TYR A 97 5.06 11.13 15.37
N PHE A 98 5.73 10.79 16.46
CA PHE A 98 6.89 9.90 16.43
C PHE A 98 6.51 8.51 16.88
N TYR A 99 6.96 7.52 16.14
CA TYR A 99 6.81 6.11 16.46
C TYR A 99 8.10 5.38 16.10
N LYS A 100 8.93 5.10 17.11
CA LYS A 100 10.20 4.42 16.89
C LYS A 100 9.97 2.92 16.73
N LEU A 101 10.25 2.39 15.55
CA LEU A 101 10.36 0.96 15.31
C LEU A 101 11.70 0.46 15.83
N GLU A 102 11.69 -0.59 16.64
CA GLU A 102 12.91 -1.25 17.09
C GLU A 102 13.24 -2.45 16.20
N GLY A 103 14.32 -2.35 15.45
CA GLY A 103 14.78 -3.36 14.49
C GLY A 103 13.98 -3.38 13.20
N GLU A 104 13.96 -4.53 12.51
CA GLU A 104 13.39 -4.69 11.17
C GLU A 104 11.90 -5.11 11.16
N GLY A 105 11.23 -5.07 12.31
CA GLY A 105 9.81 -5.42 12.41
C GLY A 105 9.52 -6.89 12.71
N LEU A 106 10.42 -7.81 12.40
CA LEU A 106 10.23 -9.27 12.57
C LEU A 106 9.83 -9.68 14.00
N ARG A 107 10.38 -9.00 15.00
CA ARG A 107 10.01 -9.25 16.42
C ARG A 107 8.52 -9.03 16.70
N TYR A 108 7.93 -8.01 16.09
CA TYR A 108 6.52 -7.70 16.28
C TYR A 108 5.63 -8.72 15.58
N GLU A 109 6.06 -9.19 14.42
CA GLU A 109 5.38 -10.24 13.67
C GLU A 109 5.37 -11.56 14.44
N ILE A 110 6.54 -12.00 14.95
CA ILE A 110 6.67 -13.20 15.79
C ILE A 110 5.81 -13.07 17.05
N ALA A 111 5.85 -11.93 17.73
CA ALA A 111 5.06 -11.70 18.94
C ALA A 111 3.54 -11.70 18.65
N ALA A 112 3.11 -11.15 17.53
CA ALA A 112 1.70 -11.16 17.10
C ALA A 112 1.25 -12.58 16.77
N PHE A 113 2.05 -13.34 16.01
CA PHE A 113 1.80 -14.72 15.67
C PHE A 113 1.71 -15.63 16.91
N SER A 114 2.67 -15.48 17.84
CA SER A 114 2.67 -16.25 19.10
C SER A 114 1.42 -15.98 19.93
N ARG A 115 0.99 -14.71 20.02
CA ARG A 115 -0.27 -14.34 20.70
C ARG A 115 -1.51 -14.90 20.04
N ALA A 116 -1.54 -14.90 18.70
CA ALA A 116 -2.64 -15.49 17.94
C ALA A 116 -2.81 -16.98 18.23
N ILE A 117 -1.69 -17.73 18.26
CA ILE A 117 -1.70 -19.16 18.62
C ILE A 117 -2.19 -19.37 20.07
N GLN A 118 -1.63 -18.62 21.02
CA GLN A 118 -1.97 -18.77 22.45
C GLN A 118 -3.44 -18.47 22.75
N ASN A 119 -4.01 -17.48 22.07
CA ASN A 119 -5.37 -17.03 22.30
C ASN A 119 -6.41 -17.74 21.39
N GLY A 120 -5.95 -18.51 20.40
CA GLY A 120 -6.84 -19.14 19.42
C GLY A 120 -7.60 -18.15 18.52
N VAL A 121 -7.12 -16.90 18.46
CA VAL A 121 -7.76 -15.80 17.72
C VAL A 121 -6.70 -15.12 16.87
N ASN A 122 -7.01 -14.88 15.59
CA ASN A 122 -6.15 -14.07 14.74
C ASN A 122 -6.21 -12.60 15.20
N THR A 123 -5.23 -12.19 16.01
CA THR A 123 -5.07 -10.83 16.51
C THR A 123 -4.13 -10.00 15.62
N GLY A 124 -3.76 -10.53 14.47
CA GLY A 124 -2.87 -9.87 13.51
C GLY A 124 -3.53 -8.66 12.83
N CYS A 125 -2.71 -7.75 12.33
CA CYS A 125 -3.15 -6.59 11.55
C CYS A 125 -3.75 -6.97 10.18
N MET A 126 -3.68 -8.25 9.79
CA MET A 126 -4.17 -8.74 8.50
C MET A 126 -5.48 -9.49 8.72
N ASP A 127 -6.57 -8.82 8.37
CA ASP A 127 -7.88 -9.43 8.21
C ASP A 127 -7.84 -10.40 7.00
N GLU A 128 -8.51 -11.54 7.10
CA GLU A 128 -8.65 -12.53 6.01
C GLU A 128 -9.23 -11.89 4.75
N LYS A 129 -10.17 -10.96 4.89
CA LYS A 129 -10.77 -10.21 3.78
C LYS A 129 -9.71 -9.35 3.05
N ILE A 130 -8.84 -8.68 3.79
CA ILE A 130 -7.74 -7.88 3.20
C ILE A 130 -6.77 -8.81 2.47
N THR A 131 -6.38 -9.91 3.08
CA THR A 131 -5.46 -10.89 2.48
C THR A 131 -6.04 -11.47 1.18
N ALA A 132 -7.29 -11.90 1.20
CA ALA A 132 -7.98 -12.42 0.01
C ALA A 132 -8.07 -11.35 -1.10
N SER A 133 -8.37 -10.10 -0.73
CA SER A 133 -8.45 -9.01 -1.70
C SER A 133 -7.09 -8.66 -2.31
N ILE A 134 -6.01 -8.69 -1.54
CA ILE A 134 -4.65 -8.52 -2.07
C ILE A 134 -4.35 -9.62 -3.07
N SER A 135 -4.63 -10.89 -2.73
CA SER A 135 -4.40 -12.04 -3.60
C SER A 135 -5.21 -11.91 -4.90
N SER A 136 -6.48 -11.52 -4.81
CA SER A 136 -7.33 -11.32 -5.99
C SER A 136 -6.81 -10.23 -6.92
N VAL A 137 -6.36 -9.08 -6.38
CA VAL A 137 -5.77 -8.01 -7.20
C VAL A 137 -4.47 -8.47 -7.85
N MET A 138 -3.66 -9.24 -7.14
CA MET A 138 -2.42 -9.80 -7.69
C MET A 138 -2.69 -10.81 -8.81
N GLU A 139 -3.71 -11.66 -8.65
CA GLU A 139 -4.16 -12.61 -9.67
C GLU A 139 -4.62 -11.88 -10.94
N GLN A 140 -5.53 -10.88 -10.82
CA GLN A 140 -5.96 -10.04 -11.93
C GLN A 140 -4.80 -9.37 -12.66
N PHE A 141 -3.76 -8.97 -11.93
CA PHE A 141 -2.55 -8.41 -12.52
C PHE A 141 -1.81 -9.43 -13.39
N TYR A 142 -1.65 -10.67 -12.91
CA TYR A 142 -0.94 -11.71 -13.66
C TYR A 142 -1.76 -12.26 -14.83
N ASP A 143 -3.06 -12.36 -14.68
CA ASP A 143 -3.96 -12.87 -15.72
C ASP A 143 -4.25 -11.81 -16.82
N LYS A 144 -3.70 -10.58 -16.66
CA LYS A 144 -3.91 -9.45 -17.57
C LYS A 144 -5.41 -9.11 -17.78
N GLU A 145 -6.24 -9.42 -16.78
CA GLU A 145 -7.68 -9.12 -16.83
C GLU A 145 -7.99 -7.62 -16.63
N CYS A 146 -7.07 -6.89 -16.01
CA CYS A 146 -7.17 -5.42 -15.97
C CYS A 146 -6.66 -4.83 -17.30
N PRO A 147 -7.29 -3.74 -17.80
CA PRO A 147 -6.82 -3.10 -19.02
C PRO A 147 -5.38 -2.63 -18.86
N ASN A 148 -4.46 -3.40 -19.40
CA ASN A 148 -3.06 -3.05 -19.50
C ASN A 148 -2.93 -2.05 -20.65
N HIS A 149 -2.49 -0.85 -20.34
CA HIS A 149 -2.00 0.08 -21.34
C HIS A 149 -0.51 -0.21 -21.53
N ASP A 150 -0.19 -1.02 -22.55
CA ASP A 150 1.19 -1.20 -22.96
C ASP A 150 1.72 0.15 -23.44
N PHE A 151 2.66 0.71 -22.72
CA PHE A 151 3.45 1.81 -23.25
C PHE A 151 4.39 1.23 -24.32
N ILE A 152 4.01 1.43 -25.58
CA ILE A 152 4.84 1.06 -26.72
C ILE A 152 6.14 1.88 -26.64
N SER A 153 7.24 1.16 -26.66
CA SER A 153 8.61 1.70 -26.82
C SER A 153 8.83 2.29 -28.19
#